data_3c1bb314c6dfcab87050446027a8b9cc
#
_entry.id   3c1bb314c6dfcab87050446027a8b9cc
#
_cell.length_a   1.000
_cell.length_b   1.000
_cell.length_c   1.000
_cell.angle_alpha   90.00
_cell.angle_beta   90.00
_cell.angle_gamma   90.00
#
_symmetry.space_group_name_H-M   'P 1'
#
loop_
_entity.id
_entity.type
_entity.pdbx_description
1 polymer ?
#
loop_
_entity_poly.entity_id
_entity_poly.type
_entity_poly.pdbx_seq_one_letter_code
_entity_poly.pdbx_strand_id
1 'polypeptide(L)'
;EALASIAAVAKVTCTTRTHDQVAGIRAVNEGGQMCAIEDAACPEGTTFVVRDLFYNTPVRLKFLKKPQAEGALVSDLMMRLILSKPEVSFRYLNQGKTLYHSAGDGKLESAVFSIYGNEMLRSMRKVDGNMNGVVLHGYVGIGESARGNRGHQSFFINGRYMRSNVLSSALEEGTRERVMIGKYPIC
;
A
#
# COMPACT_ATOMS: atom_id res chain seq x y z
N GLU A 1 -4.15 10.29 -14.39
CA GLU A 1 -3.14 9.56 -15.24
C GLU A 1 -3.24 8.02 -15.06
N ALA A 2 -3.22 7.51 -13.84
CA ALA A 2 -3.19 6.07 -13.59
C ALA A 2 -4.43 5.34 -14.14
N LEU A 3 -5.64 5.83 -13.89
CA LEU A 3 -6.87 5.19 -14.35
C LEU A 3 -6.97 5.16 -15.87
N ALA A 4 -6.57 6.22 -16.56
CA ALA A 4 -6.54 6.25 -18.02
C ALA A 4 -5.56 5.21 -18.59
N SER A 5 -4.39 5.09 -18.00
CA SER A 5 -3.38 4.09 -18.38
C SER A 5 -3.86 2.65 -18.14
N ILE A 6 -4.57 2.40 -17.05
CA ILE A 6 -5.19 1.10 -16.75
C ILE A 6 -6.31 0.80 -17.75
N ALA A 7 -7.20 1.77 -17.99
CA ALA A 7 -8.32 1.62 -18.90
C ALA A 7 -7.89 1.32 -20.34
N ALA A 8 -6.74 1.84 -20.77
CA ALA A 8 -6.19 1.58 -22.10
C ALA A 8 -5.78 0.10 -22.31
N VAL A 9 -5.51 -0.66 -21.24
CA VAL A 9 -4.98 -2.03 -21.33
C VAL A 9 -5.82 -3.07 -20.58
N ALA A 10 -7.00 -2.70 -20.10
CA ALA A 10 -7.88 -3.56 -19.31
C ALA A 10 -9.35 -3.26 -19.64
N LYS A 11 -10.24 -4.10 -19.11
CA LYS A 11 -11.68 -3.82 -19.04
C LYS A 11 -11.98 -3.23 -17.67
N VAL A 12 -12.47 -2.00 -17.65
CA VAL A 12 -12.73 -1.24 -16.42
C VAL A 12 -14.20 -0.92 -16.32
N THR A 13 -14.80 -1.27 -15.18
CA THR A 13 -16.14 -0.82 -14.80
C THR A 13 -15.99 0.09 -13.58
N CYS A 14 -16.54 1.29 -13.67
CA CYS A 14 -16.66 2.23 -12.56
C CYS A 14 -18.12 2.36 -12.20
N THR A 15 -18.49 2.13 -10.95
CA THR A 15 -19.83 2.38 -10.43
C THR A 15 -19.70 3.36 -9.28
N THR A 16 -20.44 4.49 -9.36
CA THR A 16 -20.28 5.56 -8.39
C THR A 16 -21.60 6.25 -8.09
N ARG A 17 -21.79 6.67 -6.84
CA ARG A 17 -22.92 7.50 -6.40
C ARG A 17 -22.45 8.47 -5.33
N THR A 18 -22.84 9.74 -5.43
CA THR A 18 -22.62 10.74 -4.38
C THR A 18 -23.77 10.71 -3.39
N HIS A 19 -23.56 11.30 -2.21
CA HIS A 19 -24.52 11.31 -1.12
C HIS A 19 -25.90 11.92 -1.51
N ASP A 20 -25.88 12.96 -2.32
CA ASP A 20 -27.03 13.76 -2.75
C ASP A 20 -27.77 13.19 -3.96
N GLN A 21 -27.25 12.14 -4.59
CA GLN A 21 -27.87 11.50 -5.75
C GLN A 21 -28.75 10.31 -5.36
N VAL A 22 -29.93 10.20 -6.00
CA VAL A 22 -30.86 9.08 -5.82
C VAL A 22 -30.35 7.82 -6.53
N ALA A 23 -29.85 7.99 -7.76
CA ALA A 23 -29.25 6.91 -8.55
C ALA A 23 -27.75 7.16 -8.76
N GLY A 24 -27.00 6.10 -8.85
CA GLY A 24 -25.60 6.15 -9.25
C GLY A 24 -25.43 5.97 -10.75
N ILE A 25 -24.18 6.03 -11.20
CA ILE A 25 -23.78 5.87 -12.59
C ILE A 25 -22.84 4.68 -12.70
N ARG A 26 -23.02 3.85 -13.71
CA ARG A 26 -22.10 2.80 -14.12
C ARG A 26 -21.50 3.15 -15.47
N ALA A 27 -20.19 3.26 -15.53
CA ALA A 27 -19.42 3.49 -16.75
C ALA A 27 -18.55 2.26 -17.06
N VAL A 28 -18.54 1.84 -18.30
CA VAL A 28 -17.75 0.70 -18.80
C VAL A 28 -16.79 1.18 -19.88
N ASN A 29 -15.52 0.85 -19.67
CA ASN A 29 -14.44 1.16 -20.62
C ASN A 29 -13.67 -0.12 -20.96
N GLU A 30 -13.42 -0.37 -22.22
CA GLU A 30 -12.64 -1.50 -22.71
C GLU A 30 -11.51 -1.01 -23.64
N GLY A 31 -10.28 -1.24 -23.24
CA GLY A 31 -9.09 -0.89 -24.05
C GLY A 31 -8.98 0.60 -24.41
N GLY A 32 -9.46 1.48 -23.52
CA GLY A 32 -9.43 2.93 -23.71
C GLY A 32 -10.70 3.51 -24.37
N GLN A 33 -11.64 2.66 -24.79
CA GLN A 33 -12.89 3.11 -25.40
C GLN A 33 -14.05 3.03 -24.40
N MET A 34 -14.82 4.11 -24.30
CA MET A 34 -16.04 4.14 -23.48
C MET A 34 -17.14 3.36 -24.19
N CYS A 35 -17.57 2.25 -23.58
CA CYS A 35 -18.57 1.35 -24.18
C CYS A 35 -20.00 1.65 -23.72
N ALA A 36 -20.16 2.05 -22.45
CA ALA A 36 -21.48 2.35 -21.88
C ALA A 36 -21.38 3.34 -20.74
N ILE A 37 -22.42 4.17 -20.58
CA ILE A 37 -22.70 4.97 -19.39
C ILE A 37 -24.19 4.81 -19.13
N GLU A 38 -24.57 4.30 -17.96
CA GLU A 38 -25.95 3.97 -17.62
C GLU A 38 -26.23 4.25 -16.14
N ASP A 39 -27.47 4.46 -15.80
CA ASP A 39 -27.92 4.55 -14.41
C ASP A 39 -27.76 3.21 -13.70
N ALA A 40 -27.34 3.24 -12.45
CA ALA A 40 -27.10 2.05 -11.65
C ALA A 40 -27.57 2.21 -10.21
N ALA A 41 -28.24 1.19 -9.70
CA ALA A 41 -28.50 1.09 -8.27
C ALA A 41 -27.22 0.66 -7.55
N CYS A 42 -26.63 1.55 -6.76
CA CYS A 42 -25.43 1.26 -5.99
C CYS A 42 -25.41 2.04 -4.66
N PRO A 43 -24.68 1.57 -3.65
CA PRO A 43 -24.43 2.34 -2.43
C PRO A 43 -23.61 3.60 -2.74
N GLU A 44 -23.63 4.54 -1.80
CA GLU A 44 -22.74 5.70 -1.84
C GLU A 44 -21.27 5.27 -1.90
N GLY A 45 -20.48 6.02 -2.67
CA GLY A 45 -19.05 5.76 -2.87
C GLY A 45 -18.73 5.37 -4.31
N THR A 46 -17.53 4.84 -4.52
CA THR A 46 -17.02 4.48 -5.84
C THR A 46 -16.42 3.08 -5.83
N THR A 47 -16.84 2.26 -6.78
CA THR A 47 -16.32 0.92 -7.01
C THR A 47 -15.67 0.85 -8.38
N PHE A 48 -14.40 0.46 -8.41
CA PHE A 48 -13.70 0.11 -9.65
C PHE A 48 -13.51 -1.40 -9.74
N VAL A 49 -13.88 -1.96 -10.89
CA VAL A 49 -13.60 -3.35 -11.24
C VAL A 49 -12.71 -3.36 -12.46
N VAL A 50 -11.50 -3.89 -12.31
CA VAL A 50 -10.53 -4.04 -13.40
C VAL A 50 -10.41 -5.52 -13.72
N ARG A 51 -10.65 -5.90 -14.98
CA ARG A 51 -10.55 -7.28 -15.47
C ARG A 51 -9.70 -7.36 -16.71
N ASP A 52 -9.22 -8.56 -16.98
CA ASP A 52 -8.50 -8.91 -18.20
C ASP A 52 -7.33 -7.96 -18.50
N LEU A 53 -6.52 -7.67 -17.45
CA LEU A 53 -5.36 -6.79 -17.57
C LEU A 53 -4.43 -7.30 -18.70
N PHE A 54 -4.06 -6.39 -19.62
CA PHE A 54 -3.21 -6.65 -20.78
C PHE A 54 -3.82 -7.55 -21.86
N TYR A 55 -5.17 -7.74 -21.88
CA TYR A 55 -5.83 -8.57 -22.90
C TYR A 55 -5.54 -8.12 -24.35
N ASN A 56 -5.37 -6.81 -24.57
CA ASN A 56 -5.07 -6.19 -25.85
C ASN A 56 -3.56 -5.91 -26.06
N THR A 57 -2.72 -6.31 -25.12
CA THR A 57 -1.26 -6.14 -25.16
C THR A 57 -0.54 -7.44 -24.80
N PRO A 58 -0.55 -8.47 -25.72
CA PRO A 58 -0.05 -9.82 -25.41
C PRO A 58 1.40 -9.87 -24.95
N VAL A 59 2.24 -8.94 -25.43
CA VAL A 59 3.64 -8.84 -25.01
C VAL A 59 3.73 -8.50 -23.53
N ARG A 60 2.94 -7.54 -23.04
CA ARG A 60 2.90 -7.19 -21.61
C ARG A 60 2.34 -8.32 -20.76
N LEU A 61 1.31 -9.02 -21.24
CA LEU A 61 0.73 -10.17 -20.55
C LEU A 61 1.77 -11.26 -20.26
N LYS A 62 2.71 -11.51 -21.20
CA LYS A 62 3.79 -12.49 -21.02
C LYS A 62 4.79 -12.12 -19.91
N PHE A 63 4.91 -10.85 -19.55
CA PHE A 63 5.80 -10.39 -18.49
C PHE A 63 5.18 -10.48 -17.09
N LEU A 64 3.88 -10.75 -16.98
CA LEU A 64 3.26 -11.00 -15.67
C LEU A 64 3.86 -12.25 -15.04
N LYS A 65 4.18 -12.12 -13.77
CA LYS A 65 4.65 -13.23 -12.95
C LYS A 65 3.47 -14.16 -12.60
N LYS A 66 3.77 -15.25 -11.92
CA LYS A 66 2.73 -16.11 -11.37
C LYS A 66 1.84 -15.31 -10.41
N PRO A 67 0.53 -15.60 -10.30
CA PRO A 67 -0.42 -14.84 -9.48
C PRO A 67 0.02 -14.62 -8.04
N GLN A 68 0.69 -15.61 -7.43
CA GLN A 68 1.23 -15.50 -6.07
C GLN A 68 2.32 -14.42 -5.96
N ALA A 69 3.21 -14.33 -6.97
CA ALA A 69 4.30 -13.36 -6.99
C ALA A 69 3.76 -11.93 -7.23
N GLU A 70 2.77 -11.77 -8.12
CA GLU A 70 2.09 -10.49 -8.32
C GLU A 70 1.30 -10.09 -7.05
N GLY A 71 0.60 -11.03 -6.43
CA GLY A 71 -0.09 -10.80 -5.15
C GLY A 71 0.84 -10.35 -4.02
N ALA A 72 2.07 -10.87 -3.97
CA ALA A 72 3.07 -10.43 -2.99
C ALA A 72 3.51 -8.97 -3.23
N LEU A 73 3.69 -8.55 -4.50
CA LEU A 73 4.01 -7.17 -4.85
C LEU A 73 2.87 -6.21 -4.49
N VAL A 74 1.62 -6.62 -4.73
CA VAL A 74 0.44 -5.83 -4.34
C VAL A 74 0.35 -5.73 -2.82
N SER A 75 0.60 -6.82 -2.08
CA SER A 75 0.61 -6.82 -0.61
C SER A 75 1.67 -5.87 -0.04
N ASP A 76 2.86 -5.84 -0.63
CA ASP A 76 3.94 -4.92 -0.26
C ASP A 76 3.56 -3.44 -0.53
N LEU A 77 2.89 -3.17 -1.63
CA LEU A 77 2.35 -1.84 -1.92
C LEU A 77 1.27 -1.44 -0.90
N MET A 78 0.33 -2.35 -0.61
CA MET A 78 -0.76 -2.09 0.35
C MET A 78 -0.23 -1.81 1.76
N MET A 79 0.78 -2.55 2.21
CA MET A 79 1.48 -2.29 3.46
C MET A 79 1.98 -0.84 3.53
N ARG A 80 2.64 -0.36 2.48
CA ARG A 80 3.17 1.01 2.42
C ARG A 80 2.06 2.06 2.37
N LEU A 81 0.97 1.80 1.66
CA LEU A 81 -0.19 2.70 1.65
C LEU A 81 -0.81 2.84 3.04
N ILE A 82 -0.99 1.73 3.75
CA ILE A 82 -1.52 1.73 5.13
C ILE A 82 -0.62 2.54 6.06
N LEU A 83 0.70 2.35 5.99
CA LEU A 83 1.66 3.10 6.80
C LEU A 83 1.70 4.59 6.44
N SER A 84 1.53 4.95 5.16
CA SER A 84 1.58 6.33 4.70
C SER A 84 0.31 7.12 4.99
N LYS A 85 -0.82 6.42 5.21
CA LYS A 85 -2.15 7.00 5.37
C LYS A 85 -2.91 6.36 6.54
N PRO A 86 -2.42 6.52 7.79
CA PRO A 86 -3.04 5.94 8.96
C PRO A 86 -4.46 6.47 9.23
N GLU A 87 -4.81 7.63 8.65
CA GLU A 87 -6.14 8.24 8.71
C GLU A 87 -7.18 7.57 7.79
N VAL A 88 -6.73 6.65 6.90
CA VAL A 88 -7.61 5.93 5.98
C VAL A 88 -7.78 4.49 6.46
N SER A 89 -9.02 4.02 6.53
CA SER A 89 -9.30 2.60 6.76
C SER A 89 -9.10 1.81 5.47
N PHE A 90 -8.20 0.84 5.49
CA PHE A 90 -7.94 -0.07 4.39
C PHE A 90 -8.41 -1.48 4.72
N ARG A 91 -9.04 -2.13 3.77
CA ARG A 91 -9.29 -3.57 3.81
C ARG A 91 -8.77 -4.21 2.53
N TYR A 92 -7.69 -4.98 2.66
CA TYR A 92 -7.06 -5.66 1.53
C TYR A 92 -7.34 -7.16 1.58
N LEU A 93 -7.93 -7.66 0.50
CA LEU A 93 -8.21 -9.08 0.30
C LEU A 93 -7.36 -9.63 -0.83
N ASN A 94 -6.85 -10.84 -0.64
CA ASN A 94 -6.17 -11.59 -1.68
C ASN A 94 -6.74 -13.00 -1.68
N GLN A 95 -7.25 -13.47 -2.83
CA GLN A 95 -7.91 -14.76 -3.00
C GLN A 95 -9.00 -15.02 -1.94
N GLY A 96 -9.83 -13.99 -1.66
CA GLY A 96 -10.93 -14.05 -0.70
C GLY A 96 -10.51 -13.97 0.79
N LYS A 97 -9.21 -13.98 1.10
CA LYS A 97 -8.71 -13.83 2.48
C LYS A 97 -8.33 -12.39 2.76
N THR A 98 -8.81 -11.84 3.87
CA THR A 98 -8.36 -10.53 4.35
C THR A 98 -6.92 -10.65 4.85
N LEU A 99 -5.98 -9.97 4.19
CA LEU A 99 -4.57 -9.92 4.60
C LEU A 99 -4.29 -8.73 5.50
N TYR A 100 -4.86 -7.56 5.19
CA TYR A 100 -4.73 -6.36 6.01
C TYR A 100 -6.09 -5.71 6.25
N HIS A 101 -6.27 -5.19 7.47
CA HIS A 101 -7.42 -4.36 7.83
C HIS A 101 -6.96 -3.30 8.83
N SER A 102 -6.89 -2.04 8.40
CA SER A 102 -6.49 -0.91 9.24
C SER A 102 -7.71 -0.13 9.73
N ALA A 103 -7.59 0.46 10.92
CA ALA A 103 -8.69 1.16 11.57
C ALA A 103 -9.03 2.51 10.89
N GLY A 104 -8.02 3.22 10.34
CA GLY A 104 -8.21 4.58 9.81
C GLY A 104 -8.38 5.64 10.90
N ASP A 105 -7.79 5.42 12.08
CA ASP A 105 -7.92 6.27 13.26
C ASP A 105 -6.87 7.39 13.35
N GLY A 106 -6.06 7.53 12.31
CA GLY A 106 -4.98 8.51 12.23
C GLY A 106 -3.73 8.17 13.05
N LYS A 107 -3.69 7.00 13.70
CA LYS A 107 -2.55 6.59 14.54
C LYS A 107 -1.62 5.65 13.78
N LEU A 108 -0.37 6.05 13.63
CA LEU A 108 0.66 5.20 13.02
C LEU A 108 0.82 3.87 13.77
N GLU A 109 0.65 3.87 15.08
CA GLU A 109 0.68 2.66 15.91
C GLU A 109 -0.35 1.62 15.48
N SER A 110 -1.60 2.05 15.24
CA SER A 110 -2.68 1.20 14.75
C SER A 110 -2.38 0.65 13.34
N ALA A 111 -1.77 1.46 12.48
CA ALA A 111 -1.32 1.03 11.16
C ALA A 111 -0.20 -0.03 11.25
N VAL A 112 0.81 0.20 12.10
CA VAL A 112 1.90 -0.77 12.35
C VAL A 112 1.35 -2.06 12.95
N PHE A 113 0.42 -1.98 13.90
CA PHE A 113 -0.26 -3.13 14.47
C PHE A 113 -1.00 -3.97 13.40
N SER A 114 -1.72 -3.31 12.49
CA SER A 114 -2.50 -4.00 11.46
C SER A 114 -1.64 -4.77 10.45
N ILE A 115 -0.37 -4.38 10.29
CA ILE A 115 0.57 -5.00 9.35
C ILE A 115 1.44 -6.06 10.03
N TYR A 116 2.03 -5.72 11.16
CA TYR A 116 3.05 -6.53 11.81
C TYR A 116 2.54 -7.33 13.00
N GLY A 117 1.34 -7.01 13.51
CA GLY A 117 0.75 -7.63 14.69
C GLY A 117 1.30 -7.09 16.00
N ASN A 118 0.68 -7.54 17.11
CA ASN A 118 0.96 -7.03 18.45
C ASN A 118 2.37 -7.36 18.96
N GLU A 119 2.83 -8.58 18.70
CA GLU A 119 4.16 -9.04 19.14
C GLU A 119 5.28 -8.18 18.55
N MET A 120 5.21 -7.95 17.24
CA MET A 120 6.18 -7.12 16.54
C MET A 120 6.10 -5.66 17.02
N LEU A 121 4.91 -5.08 17.13
CA LEU A 121 4.73 -3.71 17.61
C LEU A 121 5.35 -3.50 18.99
N ARG A 122 5.17 -4.46 19.92
CA ARG A 122 5.77 -4.39 21.26
C ARG A 122 7.31 -4.47 21.24
N SER A 123 7.89 -5.14 20.26
CA SER A 123 9.33 -5.23 20.08
C SER A 123 9.94 -3.99 19.40
N MET A 124 9.11 -3.15 18.76
CA MET A 124 9.55 -1.90 18.16
C MET A 124 9.64 -0.76 19.19
N ARG A 125 10.49 0.20 18.91
CA ARG A 125 10.63 1.43 19.68
C ARG A 125 10.08 2.59 18.88
N LYS A 126 9.23 3.39 19.52
CA LYS A 126 8.80 4.67 18.98
C LYS A 126 9.99 5.62 18.94
N VAL A 127 10.13 6.32 17.83
CA VAL A 127 11.18 7.31 17.61
C VAL A 127 10.51 8.62 17.24
N ASP A 128 10.85 9.67 17.98
CA ASP A 128 10.43 11.05 17.69
C ASP A 128 11.67 11.94 17.80
N GLY A 129 11.84 12.84 16.85
CA GLY A 129 12.98 13.76 16.82
C GLY A 129 12.67 15.02 16.01
N ASN A 130 13.32 16.10 16.36
CA ASN A 130 13.29 17.34 15.59
C ASN A 130 14.70 17.93 15.60
N MET A 131 15.29 18.10 14.42
CA MET A 131 16.61 18.66 14.26
C MET A 131 16.72 19.45 12.95
N ASN A 132 17.18 20.69 13.04
CA ASN A 132 17.39 21.56 11.87
C ASN A 132 16.15 21.69 10.95
N GLY A 133 14.94 21.73 11.53
CA GLY A 133 13.69 21.83 10.78
C GLY A 133 13.20 20.52 10.17
N VAL A 134 13.92 19.41 10.39
CA VAL A 134 13.47 18.06 10.01
C VAL A 134 12.79 17.41 11.20
N VAL A 135 11.52 17.07 11.03
CA VAL A 135 10.74 16.31 12.03
C VAL A 135 10.77 14.84 11.63
N LEU A 136 11.22 13.98 12.54
CA LEU A 136 11.25 12.54 12.39
C LEU A 136 10.27 11.92 13.40
N HIS A 137 9.41 11.03 12.93
CA HIS A 137 8.58 10.18 13.78
C HIS A 137 8.41 8.81 13.15
N GLY A 138 8.26 7.78 13.97
CA GLY A 138 8.08 6.42 13.47
C GLY A 138 8.34 5.35 14.51
N TYR A 139 8.57 4.14 14.01
CA TYR A 139 8.89 2.96 14.81
C TYR A 139 10.10 2.27 14.23
N VAL A 140 10.99 1.79 15.12
CA VAL A 140 12.19 1.04 14.74
C VAL A 140 12.23 -0.28 15.51
N GLY A 141 12.34 -1.39 14.79
CA GLY A 141 12.54 -2.72 15.33
C GLY A 141 14.00 -3.15 15.22
N ILE A 142 14.58 -3.54 16.35
CA ILE A 142 15.96 -3.97 16.52
C ILE A 142 16.02 -5.34 17.20
N GLY A 143 17.20 -5.92 17.36
CA GLY A 143 17.37 -7.23 18.00
C GLY A 143 16.65 -8.33 17.22
N GLU A 144 15.74 -9.06 17.86
CA GLU A 144 14.98 -10.15 17.26
C GLU A 144 14.00 -9.70 16.16
N SER A 145 13.60 -8.42 16.16
CA SER A 145 12.78 -7.83 15.13
C SER A 145 13.53 -7.61 13.80
N ALA A 146 14.86 -7.61 13.82
CA ALA A 146 15.67 -7.39 12.63
C ALA A 146 15.48 -8.50 11.59
N ARG A 147 15.58 -8.15 10.30
CA ARG A 147 15.31 -9.02 9.16
C ARG A 147 16.56 -9.28 8.32
N GLY A 148 16.54 -10.34 7.52
CA GLY A 148 17.66 -10.68 6.62
C GLY A 148 17.80 -9.77 5.40
N ASN A 149 16.90 -8.82 5.19
CA ASN A 149 16.95 -7.86 4.10
C ASN A 149 16.27 -6.53 4.47
N ARG A 150 16.47 -5.52 3.64
CA ARG A 150 15.93 -4.16 3.80
C ARG A 150 14.47 -4.00 3.36
N GLY A 151 13.78 -5.06 2.99
CA GLY A 151 12.40 -5.00 2.48
C GLY A 151 11.38 -4.42 3.46
N HIS A 152 11.69 -4.44 4.76
CA HIS A 152 10.86 -3.90 5.84
C HIS A 152 11.33 -2.53 6.34
N GLN A 153 12.20 -1.85 5.61
CA GLN A 153 12.53 -0.45 5.84
C GLN A 153 11.60 0.41 4.99
N SER A 154 10.70 1.15 5.63
CA SER A 154 9.68 1.97 4.97
C SER A 154 9.85 3.43 5.36
N PHE A 155 10.54 4.19 4.51
CA PHE A 155 10.74 5.62 4.70
C PHE A 155 9.69 6.43 3.95
N PHE A 156 9.19 7.47 4.60
CA PHE A 156 8.22 8.40 4.02
C PHE A 156 8.73 9.83 4.20
N ILE A 157 8.77 10.60 3.13
CA ILE A 157 9.10 12.03 3.16
C ILE A 157 7.84 12.79 2.75
N ASN A 158 7.32 13.60 3.65
CA ASN A 158 6.07 14.34 3.44
C ASN A 158 4.93 13.42 2.94
N GLY A 159 4.78 12.24 3.57
CA GLY A 159 3.75 11.26 3.26
C GLY A 159 4.00 10.43 1.99
N ARG A 160 5.14 10.60 1.30
CA ARG A 160 5.49 9.81 0.11
C ARG A 160 6.54 8.75 0.44
N TYR A 161 6.24 7.51 0.10
CA TYR A 161 7.20 6.42 0.22
C TYR A 161 8.43 6.65 -0.65
N MET A 162 9.60 6.45 -0.06
CA MET A 162 10.88 6.59 -0.74
C MET A 162 11.82 5.44 -0.42
N ARG A 163 12.54 4.98 -1.44
CA ARG A 163 13.71 4.13 -1.24
C ARG A 163 14.95 5.02 -1.24
N SER A 164 15.71 4.99 -0.15
CA SER A 164 16.89 5.83 0.01
C SER A 164 18.00 5.03 0.69
N ASN A 165 19.11 4.87 -0.01
CA ASN A 165 20.30 4.24 0.57
C ASN A 165 20.89 5.09 1.70
N VAL A 166 20.74 6.42 1.62
CA VAL A 166 21.22 7.34 2.67
C VAL A 166 20.44 7.10 3.96
N LEU A 167 19.09 7.05 3.89
CA LEU A 167 18.25 6.79 5.07
C LEU A 167 18.47 5.38 5.61
N SER A 168 18.62 4.38 4.74
CA SER A 168 18.94 3.01 5.16
C SER A 168 20.27 2.94 5.89
N SER A 169 21.32 3.58 5.34
CA SER A 169 22.65 3.60 5.99
C SER A 169 22.63 4.35 7.31
N ALA A 170 21.92 5.48 7.39
CA ALA A 170 21.77 6.23 8.63
C ALA A 170 21.05 5.43 9.73
N LEU A 171 19.95 4.73 9.35
CA LEU A 171 19.23 3.85 10.27
C LEU A 171 20.13 2.69 10.76
N GLU A 172 20.85 2.05 9.85
CA GLU A 172 21.74 0.93 10.16
C GLU A 172 22.91 1.37 11.04
N GLU A 173 23.51 2.54 10.77
CA GLU A 173 24.56 3.10 11.62
C GLU A 173 24.04 3.44 13.02
N GLY A 174 22.88 4.09 13.12
CA GLY A 174 22.27 4.45 14.41
C GLY A 174 21.81 3.24 15.24
N THR A 175 21.69 2.06 14.62
CA THR A 175 21.25 0.82 15.27
C THR A 175 22.33 -0.26 15.31
N ARG A 176 23.55 0.02 14.88
CA ARG A 176 24.65 -0.92 14.66
C ARG A 176 24.93 -1.84 15.84
N GLU A 177 24.95 -1.29 17.06
CA GLU A 177 25.24 -2.06 18.28
C GLU A 177 24.07 -2.95 18.75
N ARG A 178 22.90 -2.79 18.15
CA ARG A 178 21.65 -3.44 18.56
C ARG A 178 21.07 -4.40 17.51
N VAL A 179 21.77 -4.56 16.40
CA VAL A 179 21.36 -5.43 15.29
C VAL A 179 22.51 -6.40 14.99
N MET A 180 22.20 -7.68 14.89
CA MET A 180 23.20 -8.70 14.57
C MET A 180 23.78 -8.51 13.17
N ILE A 181 25.04 -8.86 12.99
CA ILE A 181 25.72 -8.84 11.69
C ILE A 181 24.91 -9.62 10.65
N GLY A 182 24.71 -9.05 9.48
CA GLY A 182 23.89 -9.64 8.41
C GLY A 182 22.38 -9.51 8.59
N LYS A 183 21.92 -8.78 9.61
CA LYS A 183 20.52 -8.40 9.80
C LYS A 183 20.35 -6.89 9.61
N TYR A 184 19.11 -6.50 9.32
CA TYR A 184 18.72 -5.11 9.08
C TYR A 184 17.57 -4.72 10.01
N PRO A 185 17.63 -3.53 10.61
CA PRO A 185 16.52 -3.01 11.40
C PRO A 185 15.31 -2.83 10.50
N ILE A 186 14.10 -2.96 11.08
CA ILE A 186 12.85 -2.61 10.41
C ILE A 186 12.41 -1.20 10.83
N CYS A 187 11.74 -0.49 9.97
CA CYS A 187 11.14 0.81 10.28
C CYS A 187 9.93 1.10 9.41
#